data_85058998e099bafc810a76c6f279e50e
#
_entry.id   85058998e099bafc810a76c6f279e50e
#
_cell.length_a   1.000
_cell.length_b   1.000
_cell.length_c   1.000
_cell.angle_alpha   90.00
_cell.angle_beta   90.00
_cell.angle_gamma   90.00
#
_symmetry.space_group_name_H-M   'P 1'
#
loop_
_entity.id
_entity.type
_entity.pdbx_description
1 polymer ?
#
loop_
_entity_poly.entity_id
_entity_poly.type
_entity_poly.pdbx_seq_one_letter_code
_entity_poly.pdbx_strand_id
1 'polypeptide(L)'
;ICAVRIWQANISKTIIAHVQVVNGAVQETGDFELDGVTFPAAEIVLEFIDPADEGEGEGGAMFPTGNLVDKLEVPGVGVIKTTLINAGVPVVFVEANALGYNGTELQGSINEDKAALAKLEAIRAYGAVRMGLVENVEQAAKRPLIPKLVFVAPSKEYVSSSGKQVSVTDIDLLARAMSMGKLHHAMMGTASVAIAAAAAIPGTLVNDAAGGGQRNVVNFGHPSGMMRVGAEVNQTDGKWLVSKAVMSRSARVLMEGAVRVPEDFLCVLLPES
;
A
#
# COMPACT_ATOMS: atom_id res chain seq x y z
N ILE A 1 17.50 16.37 12.49
CA ILE A 1 16.60 15.84 11.44
C ILE A 1 16.50 16.87 10.34
N CYS A 2 16.67 16.41 9.08
CA CYS A 2 16.50 17.22 7.88
C CYS A 2 15.19 16.80 7.20
N ALA A 3 14.32 17.77 6.89
CA ALA A 3 13.12 17.53 6.11
C ALA A 3 13.43 17.68 4.63
N VAL A 4 13.38 16.58 3.90
CA VAL A 4 13.63 16.52 2.45
C VAL A 4 12.28 16.47 1.72
N ARG A 5 12.00 17.47 0.89
CA ARG A 5 10.80 17.50 0.05
C ARG A 5 11.09 16.81 -1.28
N ILE A 6 10.33 15.77 -1.58
CA ILE A 6 10.48 14.94 -2.77
C ILE A 6 9.25 15.17 -3.65
N TRP A 7 9.46 15.55 -4.90
CA TRP A 7 8.41 15.61 -5.90
C TRP A 7 8.28 14.27 -6.61
N GLN A 8 7.17 13.60 -6.44
CA GLN A 8 6.84 12.35 -7.12
C GLN A 8 6.14 12.68 -8.45
N ALA A 9 6.94 12.83 -9.50
CA ALA A 9 6.49 13.36 -10.79
C ALA A 9 5.41 12.52 -11.50
N ASN A 10 5.41 11.19 -11.31
CA ASN A 10 4.47 10.28 -11.96
C ASN A 10 3.02 10.38 -11.42
N ILE A 11 2.84 10.90 -10.22
CA ILE A 11 1.50 11.14 -9.63
C ILE A 11 1.33 12.58 -9.15
N SER A 12 2.27 13.48 -9.45
CA SER A 12 2.24 14.89 -9.09
C SER A 12 1.97 15.17 -7.60
N LYS A 13 2.58 14.40 -6.72
CA LYS A 13 2.42 14.50 -5.26
C LYS A 13 3.73 14.80 -4.55
N THR A 14 3.63 15.41 -3.38
CA THR A 14 4.78 15.68 -2.51
C THR A 14 4.92 14.60 -1.45
N ILE A 15 6.16 14.14 -1.24
CA ILE A 15 6.54 13.32 -0.10
C ILE A 15 7.52 14.15 0.73
N ILE A 16 7.37 14.15 2.06
CA ILE A 16 8.35 14.74 2.97
C ILE A 16 9.04 13.61 3.71
N ALA A 17 10.36 13.51 3.56
CA ALA A 17 11.18 12.54 4.27
C ALA A 17 11.92 13.23 5.41
N HIS A 18 11.72 12.78 6.65
CA HIS A 18 12.44 13.24 7.82
C HIS A 18 13.67 12.38 8.04
N VAL A 19 14.81 12.85 7.56
CA VAL A 19 16.07 12.12 7.52
C VAL A 19 16.95 12.52 8.70
N GLN A 20 17.50 11.56 9.42
CA GLN A 20 18.47 11.82 10.48
C GLN A 20 19.81 12.25 9.88
N VAL A 21 20.36 13.37 10.37
CA VAL A 21 21.65 13.92 9.93
C VAL A 21 22.52 14.18 11.17
N VAL A 22 23.73 13.63 11.15
CA VAL A 22 24.73 13.80 12.21
C VAL A 22 26.02 14.30 11.59
N ASN A 23 26.58 15.38 12.12
CA ASN A 23 27.82 15.99 11.60
C ASN A 23 27.82 16.30 10.10
N GLY A 24 26.66 16.71 9.57
CA GLY A 24 26.49 17.05 8.15
C GLY A 24 26.32 15.85 7.20
N ALA A 25 26.32 14.62 7.71
CA ALA A 25 26.12 13.41 6.92
C ALA A 25 24.80 12.71 7.30
N VAL A 26 24.17 12.04 6.35
CA VAL A 26 23.00 11.19 6.61
C VAL A 26 23.40 10.05 7.52
N GLN A 27 22.64 9.82 8.56
CA GLN A 27 22.81 8.68 9.44
C GLN A 27 22.12 7.46 8.84
N GLU A 28 22.89 6.43 8.51
CA GLU A 28 22.37 5.17 7.94
C GLU A 28 22.13 4.10 9.01
N THR A 29 22.88 4.14 10.10
CA THR A 29 22.82 3.16 11.20
C THR A 29 21.87 3.62 12.30
N GLY A 30 21.18 2.70 12.94
CA GLY A 30 20.25 2.97 14.05
C GLY A 30 19.55 1.67 14.48
N ASP A 31 18.63 1.80 15.43
CA ASP A 31 17.93 0.68 16.05
C ASP A 31 16.52 0.46 15.49
N PHE A 32 16.14 1.20 14.44
CA PHE A 32 14.84 1.04 13.82
C PHE A 32 14.80 -0.26 13.01
N GLU A 33 13.89 -1.15 13.41
CA GLU A 33 13.61 -2.42 12.73
C GLU A 33 12.37 -2.28 11.86
N LEU A 34 12.46 -2.74 10.61
CA LEU A 34 11.33 -2.83 9.68
C LEU A 34 11.17 -4.29 9.26
N ASP A 35 10.05 -4.90 9.62
CA ASP A 35 9.78 -6.30 9.28
C ASP A 35 9.81 -6.52 7.75
N GLY A 36 10.64 -7.47 7.34
CA GLY A 36 10.93 -7.74 5.93
C GLY A 36 12.21 -7.07 5.42
N VAL A 37 12.91 -6.30 6.26
CA VAL A 37 14.25 -5.73 6.01
C VAL A 37 15.26 -6.39 6.95
N THR A 38 16.39 -6.84 6.42
CA THR A 38 17.31 -7.74 7.12
C THR A 38 18.05 -7.07 8.30
N PHE A 39 18.36 -5.78 8.21
CA PHE A 39 19.18 -5.09 9.19
C PHE A 39 18.48 -3.85 9.73
N PRO A 40 18.60 -3.54 11.03
CA PRO A 40 18.16 -2.28 11.58
C PRO A 40 18.94 -1.11 10.96
N ALA A 41 18.34 0.08 10.96
CA ALA A 41 18.93 1.29 10.41
C ALA A 41 18.35 2.54 11.10
N ALA A 42 18.79 3.72 10.71
CA ALA A 42 18.15 4.95 11.14
C ALA A 42 16.73 5.04 10.56
N GLU A 43 15.77 5.43 11.38
CA GLU A 43 14.39 5.63 10.95
C GLU A 43 14.26 6.86 10.04
N ILE A 44 13.56 6.70 8.93
CA ILE A 44 13.13 7.77 8.03
C ILE A 44 11.61 7.80 8.06
N VAL A 45 11.04 8.85 8.66
CA VAL A 45 9.58 9.05 8.63
C VAL A 45 9.21 9.71 7.31
N LEU A 46 8.29 9.08 6.59
CA LEU A 46 7.75 9.58 5.32
C LEU A 46 6.34 10.10 5.53
N GLU A 47 6.09 11.33 5.10
CA GLU A 47 4.77 11.92 5.01
C GLU A 47 4.38 12.03 3.53
N PHE A 48 3.30 11.37 3.16
CA PHE A 48 2.68 11.47 1.85
C PHE A 48 1.60 12.55 1.94
N ILE A 49 1.84 13.68 1.30
CA ILE A 49 0.94 14.85 1.36
C ILE A 49 -0.13 14.70 0.30
N ASP A 50 -1.38 14.92 0.71
CA ASP A 50 -2.58 14.82 -0.13
C ASP A 50 -2.54 13.55 -1.01
N PRO A 51 -2.42 12.34 -0.40
CA PRO A 51 -2.15 11.12 -1.15
C PRO A 51 -3.33 10.63 -1.99
N ALA A 52 -4.52 11.18 -1.79
CA ALA A 52 -5.72 10.91 -2.57
C ALA A 52 -5.96 12.01 -3.60
N ASP A 53 -6.47 11.64 -4.79
CA ASP A 53 -6.84 12.61 -5.80
C ASP A 53 -8.25 13.18 -5.55
N GLU A 54 -8.42 14.46 -5.84
CA GLU A 54 -9.71 15.15 -5.82
C GLU A 54 -10.45 15.07 -7.18
N GLY A 55 -10.03 14.16 -8.07
CA GLY A 55 -10.72 13.88 -9.35
C GLY A 55 -10.00 14.33 -10.62
N GLU A 56 -8.80 14.91 -10.52
CA GLU A 56 -8.04 15.40 -11.68
C GLU A 56 -6.90 14.46 -12.16
N GLY A 57 -6.60 13.39 -11.42
CA GLY A 57 -5.54 12.41 -11.77
C GLY A 57 -6.05 11.16 -12.46
N GLU A 58 -5.13 10.30 -12.95
CA GLU A 58 -5.45 9.01 -13.57
C GLU A 58 -6.26 8.05 -12.67
N GLY A 59 -6.33 8.31 -11.36
CA GLY A 59 -7.05 7.50 -10.38
C GLY A 59 -8.47 8.00 -10.06
N GLY A 60 -8.84 9.21 -10.42
CA GLY A 60 -10.13 9.84 -10.07
C GLY A 60 -10.26 10.13 -8.58
N ALA A 61 -11.49 10.34 -8.10
CA ALA A 61 -11.79 10.63 -6.70
C ALA A 61 -11.28 9.55 -5.75
N MET A 62 -11.00 9.91 -4.48
CA MET A 62 -10.54 8.98 -3.44
C MET A 62 -11.47 7.76 -3.31
N PHE A 63 -12.79 7.98 -3.34
CA PHE A 63 -13.80 6.92 -3.48
C PHE A 63 -14.45 7.04 -4.87
N PRO A 64 -13.96 6.29 -5.88
CA PRO A 64 -14.40 6.47 -7.27
C PRO A 64 -15.90 6.21 -7.49
N THR A 65 -16.52 5.41 -6.61
CA THR A 65 -17.97 5.11 -6.66
C THR A 65 -18.80 6.03 -5.77
N GLY A 66 -18.16 6.88 -4.96
CA GLY A 66 -18.80 7.69 -3.93
C GLY A 66 -19.18 6.92 -2.66
N ASN A 67 -18.98 5.60 -2.62
CA ASN A 67 -19.34 4.74 -1.50
C ASN A 67 -18.10 4.32 -0.71
N LEU A 68 -18.25 4.16 0.62
CA LEU A 68 -17.21 3.56 1.47
C LEU A 68 -17.16 2.03 1.28
N VAL A 69 -18.31 1.42 1.02
CA VAL A 69 -18.44 -0.02 0.73
C VAL A 69 -19.36 -0.23 -0.47
N ASP A 70 -18.88 -0.95 -1.45
CA ASP A 70 -19.61 -1.40 -2.63
C ASP A 70 -19.93 -2.90 -2.54
N LYS A 71 -20.96 -3.32 -3.28
CA LYS A 71 -21.18 -4.71 -3.63
C LYS A 71 -20.63 -4.95 -5.02
N LEU A 72 -19.62 -5.81 -5.10
CA LEU A 72 -18.99 -6.20 -6.35
C LEU A 72 -19.47 -7.59 -6.76
N GLU A 73 -20.14 -7.68 -7.89
CA GLU A 73 -20.56 -8.95 -8.47
C GLU A 73 -19.45 -9.48 -9.39
N VAL A 74 -18.91 -10.67 -9.06
CA VAL A 74 -17.80 -11.29 -9.79
C VAL A 74 -18.23 -12.67 -10.25
N PRO A 75 -18.32 -12.94 -11.56
CA PRO A 75 -18.65 -14.24 -12.11
C PRO A 75 -17.76 -15.36 -11.56
N GLY A 76 -18.37 -16.44 -11.10
CA GLY A 76 -17.67 -17.57 -10.49
C GLY A 76 -17.23 -17.35 -9.03
N VAL A 77 -17.40 -16.14 -8.47
CA VAL A 77 -17.11 -15.82 -7.07
C VAL A 77 -18.39 -15.46 -6.31
N GLY A 78 -19.32 -14.74 -6.96
CA GLY A 78 -20.53 -14.20 -6.35
C GLY A 78 -20.45 -12.73 -6.02
N VAL A 79 -21.32 -12.26 -5.12
CA VAL A 79 -21.35 -10.88 -4.65
C VAL A 79 -20.52 -10.76 -3.40
N ILE A 80 -19.52 -9.88 -3.44
CA ILE A 80 -18.63 -9.58 -2.30
C ILE A 80 -18.66 -8.11 -1.95
N LYS A 81 -18.50 -7.80 -0.66
CA LYS A 81 -18.31 -6.42 -0.20
C LYS A 81 -16.89 -5.98 -0.49
N THR A 82 -16.73 -4.74 -0.97
CA THR A 82 -15.43 -4.14 -1.27
C THR A 82 -15.38 -2.69 -0.79
N THR A 83 -14.23 -2.24 -0.32
CA THR A 83 -13.89 -0.82 -0.24
C THR A 83 -12.97 -0.51 -1.42
N LEU A 84 -13.40 0.38 -2.29
CA LEU A 84 -12.67 0.82 -3.48
C LEU A 84 -12.10 2.20 -3.21
N ILE A 85 -10.79 2.30 -3.02
CA ILE A 85 -10.14 3.57 -2.63
C ILE A 85 -8.94 3.87 -3.51
N ASN A 86 -8.76 5.16 -3.82
CA ASN A 86 -7.61 5.70 -4.52
C ASN A 86 -6.85 6.65 -3.57
N ALA A 87 -5.87 6.12 -2.85
CA ALA A 87 -4.99 6.87 -1.97
C ALA A 87 -3.57 6.29 -2.05
N GLY A 88 -2.65 7.03 -2.65
CA GLY A 88 -1.31 6.58 -2.97
C GLY A 88 -1.23 5.60 -4.16
N VAL A 89 -2.19 4.68 -4.25
CA VAL A 89 -2.44 3.79 -5.39
C VAL A 89 -3.90 3.31 -5.30
N PRO A 90 -4.58 3.04 -6.43
CA PRO A 90 -5.88 2.41 -6.40
C PRO A 90 -5.84 1.02 -5.76
N VAL A 91 -6.73 0.77 -4.80
CA VAL A 91 -6.82 -0.51 -4.07
C VAL A 91 -8.27 -0.98 -3.98
N VAL A 92 -8.44 -2.27 -4.18
CA VAL A 92 -9.66 -3.03 -3.89
C VAL A 92 -9.45 -3.76 -2.57
N PHE A 93 -10.11 -3.33 -1.51
CA PHE A 93 -10.13 -4.06 -0.23
C PHE A 93 -11.29 -5.01 -0.17
N VAL A 94 -11.06 -6.22 0.34
CA VAL A 94 -12.08 -7.25 0.59
C VAL A 94 -11.84 -7.90 1.95
N GLU A 95 -12.88 -8.48 2.54
CA GLU A 95 -12.73 -9.27 3.77
C GLU A 95 -12.11 -10.64 3.45
N ALA A 96 -11.12 -11.07 4.22
CA ALA A 96 -10.45 -12.35 4.05
C ALA A 96 -11.42 -13.53 4.14
N ASN A 97 -12.38 -13.49 5.08
CA ASN A 97 -13.38 -14.53 5.29
C ASN A 97 -14.30 -14.71 4.07
N ALA A 98 -14.64 -13.65 3.33
CA ALA A 98 -15.42 -13.72 2.10
C ALA A 98 -14.68 -14.50 0.98
N LEU A 99 -13.37 -14.65 1.11
CA LEU A 99 -12.52 -15.41 0.19
C LEU A 99 -12.24 -16.84 0.68
N GLY A 100 -12.60 -17.16 1.93
CA GLY A 100 -12.26 -18.40 2.62
C GLY A 100 -10.90 -18.36 3.31
N TYR A 101 -10.33 -17.17 3.55
CA TYR A 101 -9.05 -16.94 4.22
C TYR A 101 -9.22 -16.41 5.65
N ASN A 102 -8.15 -16.50 6.43
CA ASN A 102 -8.08 -15.98 7.80
C ASN A 102 -7.31 -14.65 7.91
N GLY A 103 -6.60 -14.23 6.86
CA GLY A 103 -5.69 -13.10 6.88
C GLY A 103 -4.28 -13.45 7.39
N THR A 104 -4.00 -14.71 7.74
CA THR A 104 -2.69 -15.17 8.23
C THR A 104 -1.86 -15.90 7.16
N GLU A 105 -2.40 -16.03 5.96
CA GLU A 105 -1.79 -16.74 4.85
C GLU A 105 -0.40 -16.19 4.49
N LEU A 106 0.52 -17.09 4.17
CA LEU A 106 1.83 -16.80 3.61
C LEU A 106 1.84 -17.13 2.11
N GLN A 107 2.90 -16.73 1.40
CA GLN A 107 2.97 -16.82 -0.05
C GLN A 107 2.71 -18.22 -0.61
N GLY A 108 3.30 -19.26 -0.02
CA GLY A 108 3.17 -20.63 -0.51
C GLY A 108 1.71 -21.08 -0.60
N SER A 109 0.92 -20.82 0.44
CA SER A 109 -0.48 -21.24 0.50
C SER A 109 -1.39 -20.63 -0.56
N ILE A 110 -1.01 -19.48 -1.14
CA ILE A 110 -1.79 -18.78 -2.17
C ILE A 110 -1.11 -18.87 -3.54
N ASN A 111 0.22 -18.64 -3.59
CA ASN A 111 0.93 -18.52 -4.86
C ASN A 111 1.09 -19.85 -5.61
N GLU A 112 0.92 -20.98 -4.93
CA GLU A 112 0.94 -22.32 -5.51
C GLU A 112 -0.44 -22.79 -5.95
N ASP A 113 -1.52 -22.15 -5.49
CA ASP A 113 -2.90 -22.46 -5.87
C ASP A 113 -3.35 -21.60 -7.07
N LYS A 114 -3.38 -22.23 -8.25
CA LYS A 114 -3.81 -21.57 -9.50
C LYS A 114 -5.28 -21.12 -9.46
N ALA A 115 -6.15 -21.87 -8.77
CA ALA A 115 -7.57 -21.51 -8.66
C ALA A 115 -7.74 -20.29 -7.75
N ALA A 116 -7.01 -20.24 -6.65
CA ALA A 116 -6.96 -19.06 -5.77
C ALA A 116 -6.48 -17.82 -6.53
N LEU A 117 -5.36 -17.93 -7.26
CA LEU A 117 -4.82 -16.81 -8.04
C LEU A 117 -5.81 -16.32 -9.11
N ALA A 118 -6.50 -17.22 -9.80
CA ALA A 118 -7.52 -16.87 -10.81
C ALA A 118 -8.72 -16.15 -10.17
N LYS A 119 -9.18 -16.63 -8.99
CA LYS A 119 -10.25 -15.98 -8.22
C LYS A 119 -9.87 -14.59 -7.79
N LEU A 120 -8.68 -14.41 -7.23
CA LEU A 120 -8.17 -13.10 -6.76
C LEU A 120 -7.98 -12.13 -7.92
N GLU A 121 -7.47 -12.59 -9.07
CA GLU A 121 -7.33 -11.76 -10.26
C GLU A 121 -8.69 -11.34 -10.83
N ALA A 122 -9.69 -12.21 -10.84
CA ALA A 122 -11.04 -11.86 -11.25
C ALA A 122 -11.60 -10.72 -10.38
N ILE A 123 -11.46 -10.82 -9.05
CA ILE A 123 -11.91 -9.76 -8.12
C ILE A 123 -11.19 -8.44 -8.42
N ARG A 124 -9.87 -8.47 -8.63
CA ARG A 124 -9.08 -7.29 -8.98
C ARG A 124 -9.57 -6.64 -10.27
N ALA A 125 -9.79 -7.45 -11.31
CA ALA A 125 -10.20 -6.98 -12.64
C ALA A 125 -11.60 -6.35 -12.63
N TYR A 126 -12.57 -6.99 -11.97
CA TYR A 126 -13.92 -6.42 -11.79
C TYR A 126 -13.88 -5.16 -10.91
N GLY A 127 -13.02 -5.12 -9.89
CA GLY A 127 -12.75 -3.94 -9.10
C GLY A 127 -12.20 -2.78 -9.94
N ALA A 128 -11.26 -3.07 -10.87
CA ALA A 128 -10.71 -2.07 -11.78
C ALA A 128 -11.79 -1.43 -12.67
N VAL A 129 -12.70 -2.24 -13.20
CA VAL A 129 -13.86 -1.77 -13.99
C VAL A 129 -14.79 -0.94 -13.12
N ARG A 130 -15.11 -1.40 -11.90
CA ARG A 130 -15.99 -0.69 -10.98
C ARG A 130 -15.43 0.66 -10.53
N MET A 131 -14.11 0.77 -10.40
CA MET A 131 -13.39 2.02 -10.11
C MET A 131 -13.31 2.96 -11.32
N GLY A 132 -13.69 2.53 -12.52
CA GLY A 132 -13.55 3.32 -13.75
C GLY A 132 -12.11 3.43 -14.27
N LEU A 133 -11.19 2.58 -13.81
CA LEU A 133 -9.79 2.58 -14.25
C LEU A 133 -9.60 1.97 -15.65
N VAL A 134 -10.53 1.13 -16.06
CA VAL A 134 -10.61 0.45 -17.36
C VAL A 134 -12.07 0.20 -17.73
N GLU A 135 -12.34 0.01 -19.01
CA GLU A 135 -13.70 -0.22 -19.51
C GLU A 135 -14.19 -1.66 -19.33
N ASN A 136 -13.26 -2.63 -19.33
CA ASN A 136 -13.57 -4.05 -19.25
C ASN A 136 -12.45 -4.86 -18.60
N VAL A 137 -12.74 -6.13 -18.27
CA VAL A 137 -11.81 -7.01 -17.56
C VAL A 137 -10.60 -7.41 -18.41
N GLU A 138 -10.74 -7.45 -19.73
CA GLU A 138 -9.65 -7.75 -20.67
C GLU A 138 -8.59 -6.63 -20.66
N GLN A 139 -9.01 -5.39 -20.55
CA GLN A 139 -8.10 -4.25 -20.34
C GLN A 139 -7.44 -4.31 -18.96
N ALA A 140 -8.18 -4.71 -17.91
CA ALA A 140 -7.63 -4.90 -16.58
C ALA A 140 -6.52 -5.95 -16.54
N ALA A 141 -6.68 -7.06 -17.28
CA ALA A 141 -5.67 -8.12 -17.37
C ALA A 141 -4.35 -7.64 -18.00
N LYS A 142 -4.40 -6.63 -18.87
CA LYS A 142 -3.21 -6.02 -19.49
C LYS A 142 -2.52 -5.00 -18.59
N ARG A 143 -3.16 -4.61 -17.46
CA ARG A 143 -2.65 -3.63 -16.48
C ARG A 143 -2.57 -4.25 -15.07
N PRO A 144 -1.75 -5.29 -14.84
CA PRO A 144 -1.74 -6.06 -13.58
C PRO A 144 -1.17 -5.27 -12.39
N LEU A 145 -0.60 -4.08 -12.62
CA LEU A 145 -0.03 -3.23 -11.58
C LEU A 145 -1.09 -2.54 -10.73
N ILE A 146 -2.23 -2.16 -11.33
CA ILE A 146 -3.31 -1.39 -10.70
C ILE A 146 -4.70 -1.88 -11.15
N PRO A 147 -5.70 -1.85 -10.25
CA PRO A 147 -5.58 -1.61 -8.81
C PRO A 147 -4.83 -2.74 -8.12
N LYS A 148 -4.37 -2.52 -6.89
CA LYS A 148 -3.97 -3.61 -6.01
C LYS A 148 -5.21 -4.28 -5.42
N LEU A 149 -5.12 -5.58 -5.12
CA LEU A 149 -6.11 -6.28 -4.32
C LEU A 149 -5.51 -6.53 -2.94
N VAL A 150 -6.22 -6.16 -1.89
CA VAL A 150 -5.81 -6.40 -0.50
C VAL A 150 -6.97 -7.05 0.24
N PHE A 151 -6.75 -8.22 0.83
CA PHE A 151 -7.74 -8.77 1.75
C PHE A 151 -7.32 -8.50 3.20
N VAL A 152 -8.31 -8.13 4.01
CA VAL A 152 -8.14 -7.74 5.41
C VAL A 152 -8.94 -8.64 6.34
N ALA A 153 -8.46 -8.80 7.56
CA ALA A 153 -9.13 -9.52 8.62
C ALA A 153 -8.90 -8.84 9.97
N PRO A 154 -9.75 -9.06 10.97
CA PRO A 154 -9.45 -8.69 12.35
C PRO A 154 -8.11 -9.26 12.82
N SER A 155 -7.52 -8.63 13.83
CA SER A 155 -6.26 -9.07 14.41
C SER A 155 -6.33 -10.52 14.88
N LYS A 156 -5.31 -11.29 14.56
CA LYS A 156 -5.14 -12.68 14.97
C LYS A 156 -3.65 -12.98 15.06
N GLU A 157 -3.27 -13.81 16.03
CA GLU A 157 -1.91 -14.30 16.18
C GLU A 157 -1.49 -15.13 14.97
N TYR A 158 -0.24 -14.95 14.52
CA TYR A 158 0.35 -15.73 13.44
C TYR A 158 1.88 -15.75 13.52
N VAL A 159 2.49 -16.66 12.77
CA VAL A 159 3.93 -16.70 12.56
C VAL A 159 4.26 -16.12 11.19
N SER A 160 5.13 -15.13 11.17
CA SER A 160 5.58 -14.47 9.93
C SER A 160 6.50 -15.38 9.10
N SER A 161 6.78 -15.00 7.86
CA SER A 161 7.70 -15.74 6.98
C SER A 161 9.14 -15.82 7.49
N SER A 162 9.54 -14.94 8.42
CA SER A 162 10.83 -14.97 9.10
C SER A 162 10.83 -15.85 10.36
N GLY A 163 9.69 -16.44 10.75
CA GLY A 163 9.53 -17.19 11.99
C GLY A 163 9.22 -16.35 13.23
N LYS A 164 9.06 -15.03 13.08
CA LYS A 164 8.68 -14.13 14.17
C LYS A 164 7.21 -14.36 14.53
N GLN A 165 6.93 -14.58 15.81
CA GLN A 165 5.58 -14.60 16.36
C GLN A 165 5.04 -13.18 16.40
N VAL A 166 3.86 -12.95 15.83
CA VAL A 166 3.12 -11.70 15.90
C VAL A 166 1.89 -11.93 16.76
N SER A 167 1.82 -11.21 17.88
CA SER A 167 0.70 -11.34 18.84
C SER A 167 -0.51 -10.56 18.36
N VAL A 168 -1.69 -11.01 18.77
CA VAL A 168 -2.96 -10.30 18.52
C VAL A 168 -2.97 -8.88 19.11
N THR A 169 -2.21 -8.64 20.18
CA THR A 169 -2.11 -7.34 20.85
C THR A 169 -1.15 -6.36 20.17
N ASP A 170 -0.31 -6.84 19.27
CA ASP A 170 0.70 -6.03 18.57
C ASP A 170 0.12 -5.34 17.32
N ILE A 171 -1.01 -5.85 16.84
CA ILE A 171 -1.64 -5.41 15.58
C ILE A 171 -3.14 -5.16 15.77
N ASP A 172 -3.68 -4.21 15.02
CA ASP A 172 -5.10 -3.89 14.97
C ASP A 172 -5.86 -4.74 13.94
N LEU A 173 -5.18 -5.11 12.83
CA LEU A 173 -5.75 -5.93 11.76
C LEU A 173 -4.67 -6.72 11.04
N LEU A 174 -5.11 -7.64 10.19
CA LEU A 174 -4.26 -8.37 9.24
C LEU A 174 -4.54 -7.84 7.83
N ALA A 175 -3.49 -7.73 7.01
CA ALA A 175 -3.57 -7.36 5.60
C ALA A 175 -2.68 -8.24 4.74
N ARG A 176 -3.22 -8.70 3.61
CA ARG A 176 -2.53 -9.51 2.61
C ARG A 176 -2.74 -8.88 1.25
N ALA A 177 -1.66 -8.48 0.59
CA ALA A 177 -1.71 -7.71 -0.65
C ALA A 177 -1.23 -8.51 -1.85
N MET A 178 -2.02 -8.48 -2.92
CA MET A 178 -1.66 -9.05 -4.22
C MET A 178 -0.94 -8.00 -5.07
N SER A 179 0.14 -8.41 -5.71
CA SER A 179 0.86 -7.58 -6.67
C SER A 179 1.26 -8.43 -7.87
N MET A 180 0.91 -8.00 -9.07
CA MET A 180 1.22 -8.70 -10.32
C MET A 180 0.81 -10.18 -10.29
N GLY A 181 -0.39 -10.46 -9.80
CA GLY A 181 -0.97 -11.80 -9.74
C GLY A 181 -0.40 -12.73 -8.67
N LYS A 182 0.40 -12.22 -7.71
CA LYS A 182 0.98 -13.00 -6.61
C LYS A 182 0.77 -12.31 -5.27
N LEU A 183 0.67 -13.10 -4.19
CA LEU A 183 0.71 -12.57 -2.83
C LEU A 183 2.11 -12.00 -2.56
N HIS A 184 2.15 -10.73 -2.16
CA HIS A 184 3.39 -10.03 -1.84
C HIS A 184 4.00 -10.56 -0.52
N HIS A 185 5.33 -10.68 -0.47
CA HIS A 185 6.02 -11.21 0.71
C HIS A 185 6.01 -10.28 1.93
N ALA A 186 5.79 -9.00 1.73
CA ALA A 186 5.68 -7.98 2.77
C ALA A 186 4.47 -7.08 2.48
N MET A 187 4.61 -5.76 2.62
CA MET A 187 3.60 -4.79 2.21
C MET A 187 4.24 -3.69 1.35
N MET A 188 3.58 -3.37 0.24
CA MET A 188 3.99 -2.29 -0.64
C MET A 188 3.74 -0.94 0.02
N GLY A 189 4.70 0.00 -0.09
CA GLY A 189 4.58 1.33 0.50
C GLY A 189 3.31 2.09 0.07
N THR A 190 3.00 2.09 -1.23
CA THR A 190 1.80 2.75 -1.75
C THR A 190 0.50 2.10 -1.28
N ALA A 191 0.44 0.77 -1.16
CA ALA A 191 -0.70 0.08 -0.57
C ALA A 191 -0.83 0.38 0.93
N SER A 192 0.27 0.59 1.64
CA SER A 192 0.26 1.02 3.05
C SER A 192 -0.37 2.40 3.24
N VAL A 193 -0.21 3.32 2.26
CA VAL A 193 -0.92 4.62 2.26
C VAL A 193 -2.43 4.40 2.17
N ALA A 194 -2.89 3.53 1.26
CA ALA A 194 -4.31 3.20 1.13
C ALA A 194 -4.86 2.51 2.39
N ILE A 195 -4.08 1.62 3.04
CA ILE A 195 -4.46 1.00 4.32
C ILE A 195 -4.61 2.07 5.39
N ALA A 196 -3.64 3.01 5.52
CA ALA A 196 -3.69 4.09 6.49
C ALA A 196 -4.94 4.97 6.30
N ALA A 197 -5.21 5.40 5.07
CA ALA A 197 -6.36 6.21 4.73
C ALA A 197 -7.68 5.48 5.03
N ALA A 198 -7.83 4.24 4.55
CA ALA A 198 -9.05 3.46 4.75
C ALA A 198 -9.26 3.10 6.23
N ALA A 199 -8.20 2.79 7.00
CA ALA A 199 -8.31 2.50 8.43
C ALA A 199 -8.77 3.73 9.23
N ALA A 200 -8.40 4.94 8.82
CA ALA A 200 -8.79 6.18 9.47
C ALA A 200 -10.24 6.62 9.17
N ILE A 201 -10.87 6.07 8.13
CA ILE A 201 -12.22 6.44 7.69
C ILE A 201 -13.24 5.41 8.21
N PRO A 202 -14.10 5.78 9.20
CA PRO A 202 -15.12 4.89 9.73
C PRO A 202 -16.08 4.38 8.64
N GLY A 203 -16.40 3.09 8.68
CA GLY A 203 -17.31 2.43 7.74
C GLY A 203 -16.65 1.85 6.49
N THR A 204 -15.33 1.91 6.35
CA THR A 204 -14.58 1.13 5.37
C THR A 204 -14.30 -0.28 5.89
N LEU A 205 -14.11 -1.27 5.03
CA LEU A 205 -13.76 -2.65 5.44
C LEU A 205 -12.44 -2.72 6.23
N VAL A 206 -11.51 -1.81 5.97
CA VAL A 206 -10.23 -1.75 6.70
C VAL A 206 -10.43 -1.22 8.11
N ASN A 207 -11.24 -0.15 8.26
CA ASN A 207 -11.59 0.39 9.57
C ASN A 207 -12.37 -0.64 10.40
N ASP A 208 -13.34 -1.32 9.79
CA ASP A 208 -14.13 -2.37 10.46
C ASP A 208 -13.22 -3.53 10.91
N ALA A 209 -12.30 -3.98 10.06
CA ALA A 209 -11.32 -5.02 10.41
C ALA A 209 -10.40 -4.60 11.57
N ALA A 210 -10.10 -3.31 11.68
CA ALA A 210 -9.33 -2.74 12.79
C ALA A 210 -10.16 -2.51 14.08
N GLY A 211 -11.41 -2.94 14.13
CA GLY A 211 -12.30 -2.76 15.28
C GLY A 211 -13.17 -1.50 15.23
N GLY A 212 -13.21 -0.79 14.12
CA GLY A 212 -14.07 0.38 13.88
C GLY A 212 -13.59 1.65 14.61
N GLY A 213 -14.41 2.70 14.49
CA GLY A 213 -14.21 3.98 15.16
C GLY A 213 -13.17 4.89 14.49
N GLN A 214 -13.01 6.07 15.06
CA GLN A 214 -12.02 7.04 14.55
C GLN A 214 -10.62 6.66 15.05
N ARG A 215 -9.66 6.64 14.13
CA ARG A 215 -8.25 6.35 14.44
C ARG A 215 -7.32 7.07 13.47
N ASN A 216 -6.18 7.52 13.98
CA ASN A 216 -5.18 8.21 13.17
C ASN A 216 -3.95 7.32 12.89
N VAL A 217 -3.85 6.19 13.58
CA VAL A 217 -2.74 5.23 13.48
C VAL A 217 -3.29 3.83 13.54
N VAL A 218 -2.68 2.93 12.80
CA VAL A 218 -2.99 1.51 12.81
C VAL A 218 -1.71 0.70 12.65
N ASN A 219 -1.61 -0.40 13.43
CA ASN A 219 -0.60 -1.42 13.25
C ASN A 219 -1.24 -2.60 12.51
N PHE A 220 -0.69 -3.03 11.40
CA PHE A 220 -1.23 -4.18 10.68
C PHE A 220 -0.20 -5.28 10.48
N GLY A 221 -0.65 -6.53 10.60
CA GLY A 221 0.15 -7.71 10.33
C GLY A 221 0.18 -8.04 8.83
N HIS A 222 1.37 -8.33 8.28
CA HIS A 222 1.60 -8.73 6.91
C HIS A 222 2.52 -9.97 6.84
N PRO A 223 2.74 -10.62 5.69
CA PRO A 223 3.48 -11.89 5.66
C PRO A 223 4.86 -11.88 6.34
N SER A 224 5.61 -10.77 6.28
CA SER A 224 6.95 -10.69 6.90
C SER A 224 6.95 -10.17 8.34
N GLY A 225 5.80 -9.82 8.91
CA GLY A 225 5.68 -9.27 10.26
C GLY A 225 4.62 -8.19 10.36
N MET A 226 4.94 -7.04 10.93
CA MET A 226 3.99 -5.96 11.16
C MET A 226 4.52 -4.62 10.64
N MET A 227 3.59 -3.70 10.40
CA MET A 227 3.89 -2.32 10.01
C MET A 227 2.93 -1.35 10.68
N ARG A 228 3.48 -0.22 11.13
CA ARG A 228 2.73 0.91 11.65
C ARG A 228 2.56 1.96 10.57
N VAL A 229 1.32 2.44 10.40
CA VAL A 229 0.97 3.52 9.48
C VAL A 229 -0.03 4.47 10.12
N GLY A 230 -0.07 5.71 9.65
CA GLY A 230 -1.03 6.69 10.12
C GLY A 230 -1.61 7.50 8.97
N ALA A 231 -2.77 8.11 9.19
CA ALA A 231 -3.36 9.09 8.29
C ALA A 231 -4.11 10.17 9.05
N GLU A 232 -4.04 11.39 8.53
CA GLU A 232 -4.87 12.50 8.96
C GLU A 232 -6.01 12.66 7.97
N VAL A 233 -7.23 12.42 8.45
CA VAL A 233 -8.44 12.49 7.64
C VAL A 233 -9.39 13.56 8.20
N ASN A 234 -10.07 14.24 7.30
CA ASN A 234 -11.10 15.21 7.62
C ASN A 234 -12.33 14.94 6.75
N GLN A 235 -13.49 15.33 7.23
CA GLN A 235 -14.72 15.28 6.45
C GLN A 235 -15.25 16.71 6.26
N THR A 236 -15.41 17.14 5.00
CA THR A 236 -15.94 18.45 4.64
C THR A 236 -17.06 18.22 3.63
N ASP A 237 -18.23 18.78 3.89
CA ASP A 237 -19.42 18.65 3.03
C ASP A 237 -19.77 17.19 2.66
N GLY A 238 -19.61 16.27 3.63
CA GLY A 238 -19.86 14.86 3.42
C GLY A 238 -18.77 14.10 2.66
N LYS A 239 -17.72 14.77 2.18
CA LYS A 239 -16.57 14.18 1.48
C LYS A 239 -15.41 13.97 2.43
N TRP A 240 -14.81 12.80 2.35
CA TRP A 240 -13.58 12.49 3.07
C TRP A 240 -12.36 13.04 2.32
N LEU A 241 -11.45 13.64 3.08
CA LEU A 241 -10.16 14.13 2.61
C LEU A 241 -9.06 13.51 3.46
N VAL A 242 -7.97 13.11 2.84
CA VAL A 242 -6.75 12.65 3.51
C VAL A 242 -5.68 13.68 3.26
N SER A 243 -5.40 14.51 4.26
CA SER A 243 -4.36 15.55 4.15
C SER A 243 -2.96 14.97 4.17
N LYS A 244 -2.78 13.85 4.89
CA LYS A 244 -1.48 13.22 5.04
C LYS A 244 -1.60 11.74 5.40
N ALA A 245 -0.71 10.91 4.82
CA ALA A 245 -0.42 9.57 5.34
C ALA A 245 1.03 9.47 5.78
N VAL A 246 1.30 8.72 6.84
CA VAL A 246 2.62 8.63 7.48
C VAL A 246 3.03 7.17 7.62
N MET A 247 4.29 6.89 7.32
CA MET A 247 4.92 5.60 7.59
C MET A 247 6.41 5.74 7.76
N SER A 248 7.02 4.80 8.49
CA SER A 248 8.46 4.73 8.67
C SER A 248 9.11 3.80 7.66
N ARG A 249 10.29 4.15 7.23
CA ARG A 249 11.17 3.39 6.35
C ARG A 249 12.62 3.50 6.84
N SER A 250 13.49 2.71 6.23
CA SER A 250 14.94 2.84 6.37
C SER A 250 15.61 2.77 5.00
N ALA A 251 16.78 3.36 4.89
CA ALA A 251 17.60 3.32 3.70
C ALA A 251 19.08 3.34 4.07
N ARG A 252 19.90 2.71 3.26
CA ARG A 252 21.37 2.76 3.34
C ARG A 252 21.95 2.52 1.96
N VAL A 253 23.17 3.00 1.74
CA VAL A 253 23.94 2.69 0.55
C VAL A 253 24.31 1.20 0.57
N LEU A 254 23.92 0.46 -0.44
CA LEU A 254 24.25 -0.96 -0.57
C LEU A 254 25.48 -1.18 -1.45
N MET A 255 25.66 -0.33 -2.47
CA MET A 255 26.79 -0.40 -3.37
C MET A 255 26.99 0.93 -4.09
N GLU A 256 28.23 1.24 -4.44
CA GLU A 256 28.61 2.33 -5.33
C GLU A 256 29.35 1.78 -6.54
N GLY A 257 29.19 2.43 -7.69
CA GLY A 257 29.84 2.03 -8.92
C GLY A 257 29.69 3.05 -10.02
N ALA A 258 30.42 2.84 -11.11
CA ALA A 258 30.37 3.68 -12.30
C ALA A 258 29.95 2.86 -13.52
N VAL A 259 29.08 3.43 -14.34
CA VAL A 259 28.74 2.90 -15.66
C VAL A 259 29.62 3.59 -16.70
N ARG A 260 30.25 2.80 -17.54
CA ARG A 260 31.04 3.35 -18.66
C ARG A 260 30.12 3.64 -19.83
N VAL A 261 30.12 4.89 -20.25
CA VAL A 261 29.33 5.38 -21.40
C VAL A 261 30.32 5.59 -22.55
N PRO A 262 30.03 5.11 -23.79
CA PRO A 262 30.85 5.41 -24.96
C PRO A 262 30.98 6.92 -25.17
N GLU A 263 32.19 7.37 -25.60
CA GLU A 263 32.48 8.81 -25.75
C GLU A 263 31.52 9.54 -26.70
N ASP A 264 31.05 8.85 -27.74
CA ASP A 264 30.10 9.39 -28.73
C ASP A 264 28.75 9.82 -28.13
N PHE A 265 28.41 9.33 -26.93
CA PHE A 265 27.15 9.70 -26.21
C PHE A 265 27.36 10.80 -25.16
N LEU A 266 28.61 11.13 -24.80
CA LEU A 266 28.89 12.17 -23.81
C LEU A 266 28.63 13.58 -24.36
N CYS A 267 28.81 13.79 -25.64
CA CYS A 267 28.58 15.08 -26.33
C CYS A 267 27.09 15.47 -26.39
N VAL A 268 26.17 14.51 -26.24
CA VAL A 268 24.74 14.77 -26.30
C VAL A 268 24.18 15.27 -24.94
N LEU A 269 24.91 15.01 -23.85
CA LEU A 269 24.47 15.31 -22.47
C LEU A 269 25.06 16.60 -21.89
N LEU A 270 26.09 17.15 -22.51
CA LEU A 270 26.70 18.41 -22.12
C LEU A 270 26.38 19.46 -23.21
N PRO A 271 25.42 20.38 -22.98
CA PRO A 271 25.28 21.51 -23.89
C PRO A 271 26.59 22.30 -23.90
N GLU A 272 27.06 22.63 -25.08
CA GLU A 272 28.23 23.52 -25.25
C GLU A 272 27.99 24.79 -24.44
N SER A 273 28.93 25.07 -23.54
CA SER A 273 28.96 26.25 -22.67
C SER A 273 29.16 27.54 -23.43
#